data_9ade3218048b3fe992b2fbed65d3e613
#
_entry.id   9ade3218048b3fe992b2fbed65d3e613
#
_cell.length_a   1.000
_cell.length_b   1.000
_cell.length_c   1.000
_cell.angle_alpha   90.00
_cell.angle_beta   90.00
_cell.angle_gamma   90.00
#
_symmetry.space_group_name_H-M   'P 1'
#
loop_
_entity.id
_entity.type
_entity.pdbx_description
1 polymer ?
#
loop_
_entity_poly.entity_id
_entity_poly.type
_entity_poly.pdbx_seq_one_letter_code
_entity_poly.pdbx_strand_id
1 'polypeptide(L)'
;MAKRLHIIPHTHWDREWYMGFEEHRIQLVKLVDSIIETMESNPDFAYFHFDGQCIPIEDYLEIRPQMRDRLFQLIQADRIHIGPWYILQDEYLTSGEANVRNMLAGLAYCREHGAKPPMMGYLPDSFGNISQMPQILNGFGIDAAVFGRGLNSMGADNTIVQQNGILDSEITWRSPDGSQVMGVM
;
A
#
# COMPACT_ATOMS: atom_id res chain seq x y z
N MET A 1 -9.80 -19.85 23.66
CA MET A 1 -9.88 -18.42 23.37
C MET A 1 -10.60 -18.22 22.06
N ALA A 2 -11.51 -17.25 21.96
CA ALA A 2 -12.15 -16.93 20.67
C ALA A 2 -11.09 -16.32 19.73
N LYS A 3 -11.00 -16.86 18.50
CA LYS A 3 -10.16 -16.27 17.45
C LYS A 3 -10.90 -15.06 16.87
N ARG A 4 -10.18 -13.93 16.67
CA ARG A 4 -10.70 -12.75 15.99
C ARG A 4 -10.13 -12.74 14.56
N LEU A 5 -11.01 -12.58 13.59
CA LEU A 5 -10.64 -12.40 12.19
C LEU A 5 -10.86 -10.94 11.82
N HIS A 6 -9.85 -10.29 11.24
CA HIS A 6 -9.96 -8.96 10.64
C HIS A 6 -9.96 -9.12 9.13
N ILE A 7 -10.96 -8.56 8.46
CA ILE A 7 -11.09 -8.57 7.00
C ILE A 7 -10.90 -7.14 6.53
N ILE A 8 -9.89 -6.91 5.68
CA ILE A 8 -9.56 -5.59 5.13
C ILE A 8 -9.81 -5.64 3.62
N PRO A 9 -10.92 -5.05 3.13
CA PRO A 9 -11.13 -4.90 1.69
C PRO A 9 -10.05 -3.99 1.11
N HIS A 10 -9.39 -4.46 0.05
CA HIS A 10 -8.34 -3.68 -0.62
C HIS A 10 -8.28 -4.05 -2.10
N THR A 11 -7.54 -3.28 -2.87
CA THR A 11 -7.06 -3.65 -4.21
C THR A 11 -5.55 -3.76 -4.19
N HIS A 12 -4.96 -4.51 -5.12
CA HIS A 12 -3.60 -4.29 -5.58
C HIS A 12 -3.70 -3.60 -6.94
N TRP A 13 -3.07 -2.44 -7.09
CA TRP A 13 -3.20 -1.62 -8.27
C TRP A 13 -1.84 -1.34 -8.91
N ASP A 14 -1.52 -2.14 -9.95
CA ASP A 14 -0.46 -1.79 -10.88
C ASP A 14 -0.95 -0.67 -11.80
N ARG A 15 -0.18 0.39 -11.93
CA ARG A 15 -0.54 1.53 -12.76
C ARG A 15 -0.56 1.18 -14.26
N GLU A 16 0.31 0.27 -14.66
CA GLU A 16 0.39 -0.42 -15.95
C GLU A 16 0.72 -1.88 -15.73
N TRP A 17 0.03 -2.78 -16.44
CA TRP A 17 0.34 -4.21 -16.37
C TRP A 17 0.07 -4.91 -17.72
N TYR A 18 -1.10 -5.54 -17.87
CA TYR A 18 -1.48 -6.23 -19.11
C TYR A 18 -2.00 -5.29 -20.22
N MET A 19 -2.27 -4.06 -19.92
CA MET A 19 -2.83 -3.02 -20.78
C MET A 19 -1.96 -1.78 -20.66
N GLY A 20 -1.96 -0.92 -21.69
CA GLY A 20 -1.35 0.40 -21.60
C GLY A 20 -2.06 1.28 -20.54
N PHE A 21 -1.37 2.29 -20.06
CA PHE A 21 -1.81 3.14 -18.95
C PHE A 21 -3.25 3.67 -19.10
N GLU A 22 -3.58 4.26 -20.27
CA GLU A 22 -4.90 4.84 -20.48
C GLU A 22 -6.02 3.79 -20.53
N GLU A 23 -5.74 2.63 -21.07
CA GLU A 23 -6.69 1.52 -21.14
C GLU A 23 -6.91 0.93 -19.74
N HIS A 24 -5.84 0.80 -18.94
CA HIS A 24 -5.92 0.32 -17.57
C HIS A 24 -6.61 1.34 -16.66
N ARG A 25 -6.38 2.65 -16.88
CA ARG A 25 -7.05 3.73 -16.13
C ARG A 25 -8.58 3.71 -16.26
N ILE A 26 -9.13 3.19 -17.37
CA ILE A 26 -10.58 2.96 -17.50
C ILE A 26 -11.09 1.98 -16.44
N GLN A 27 -10.31 0.97 -16.10
CA GLN A 27 -10.67 0.02 -15.04
C GLN A 27 -10.59 0.67 -13.65
N LEU A 28 -9.60 1.55 -13.43
CA LEU A 28 -9.49 2.34 -12.21
C LEU A 28 -10.73 3.22 -11.99
N VAL A 29 -11.18 3.90 -13.05
CA VAL A 29 -12.39 4.73 -12.97
C VAL A 29 -13.61 3.89 -12.55
N LYS A 30 -13.81 2.73 -13.13
CA LYS A 30 -14.91 1.82 -12.76
C LYS A 30 -14.79 1.34 -11.31
N LEU A 31 -13.57 0.99 -10.88
CA LEU A 31 -13.30 0.55 -9.52
C LEU A 31 -13.66 1.64 -8.51
N VAL A 32 -13.13 2.87 -8.70
CA VAL A 32 -13.34 3.96 -7.75
C VAL A 32 -14.79 4.40 -7.72
N ASP A 33 -15.46 4.54 -8.89
CA ASP A 33 -16.89 4.83 -8.97
C ASP A 33 -17.69 3.80 -8.16
N SER A 34 -17.41 2.51 -8.34
CA SER A 34 -18.10 1.41 -7.63
C SER A 34 -17.86 1.44 -6.12
N ILE A 35 -16.63 1.78 -5.67
CA ILE A 35 -16.31 1.89 -4.24
C ILE A 35 -17.09 3.05 -3.61
N ILE A 36 -17.10 4.22 -4.25
CA ILE A 36 -17.83 5.39 -3.76
C ILE A 36 -19.33 5.05 -3.62
N GLU A 37 -19.93 4.51 -4.68
CA GLU A 37 -21.36 4.13 -4.70
C GLU A 37 -21.68 3.08 -3.63
N THR A 38 -20.82 2.07 -3.48
CA THR A 38 -21.00 1.02 -2.47
C THR A 38 -20.95 1.59 -1.05
N MET A 39 -19.97 2.46 -0.77
CA MET A 39 -19.83 3.07 0.55
C MET A 39 -20.97 4.01 0.90
N GLU A 40 -21.50 4.73 -0.07
CA GLU A 40 -22.62 5.65 0.15
C GLU A 40 -23.95 4.90 0.35
N SER A 41 -24.13 3.77 -0.35
CA SER A 41 -25.37 2.96 -0.28
C SER A 41 -25.36 1.91 0.83
N ASN A 42 -24.17 1.49 1.31
CA ASN A 42 -24.03 0.44 2.32
C ASN A 42 -23.12 0.89 3.46
N PRO A 43 -23.68 1.36 4.59
CA PRO A 43 -22.90 1.76 5.77
C PRO A 43 -22.07 0.63 6.39
N ASP A 44 -22.45 -0.64 6.20
CA ASP A 44 -21.74 -1.79 6.73
C ASP A 44 -20.43 -2.07 5.97
N PHE A 45 -20.30 -1.57 4.73
CA PHE A 45 -19.03 -1.53 4.01
C PHE A 45 -18.16 -0.39 4.58
N ALA A 46 -17.54 -0.67 5.73
CA ALA A 46 -16.98 0.36 6.61
C ALA A 46 -15.77 1.06 6.02
N TYR A 47 -14.83 0.34 5.39
CA TYR A 47 -13.57 0.90 4.88
C TYR A 47 -13.04 0.12 3.68
N PHE A 48 -12.16 0.80 2.92
CA PHE A 48 -11.41 0.24 1.80
C PHE A 48 -9.98 0.80 1.78
N HIS A 49 -9.01 -0.05 1.47
CA HIS A 49 -7.60 0.32 1.41
C HIS A 49 -7.10 0.35 -0.03
N PHE A 50 -6.61 1.52 -0.46
CA PHE A 50 -6.03 1.72 -1.79
C PHE A 50 -4.54 1.39 -1.81
N ASP A 51 -4.20 0.12 -1.55
CA ASP A 51 -2.89 -0.47 -1.83
C ASP A 51 -1.68 0.30 -1.25
N GLY A 52 -1.89 1.07 -0.19
CA GLY A 52 -0.81 1.85 0.43
C GLY A 52 -0.26 2.99 -0.43
N GLN A 53 -0.96 3.43 -1.48
CA GLN A 53 -0.50 4.43 -2.42
C GLN A 53 -1.52 5.54 -2.70
N CYS A 54 -1.04 6.71 -3.17
CA CYS A 54 -1.87 7.89 -3.44
C CYS A 54 -2.20 8.04 -4.93
N ILE A 55 -1.31 7.61 -5.82
CA ILE A 55 -1.39 7.85 -7.26
C ILE A 55 -2.70 7.39 -7.91
N PRO A 56 -3.37 6.29 -7.50
CA PRO A 56 -4.65 5.91 -8.07
C PRO A 56 -5.73 6.97 -7.90
N ILE A 57 -5.69 7.74 -6.81
CA ILE A 57 -6.64 8.83 -6.55
C ILE A 57 -6.40 10.00 -7.51
N GLU A 58 -5.15 10.34 -7.76
CA GLU A 58 -4.78 11.40 -8.69
C GLU A 58 -5.15 11.03 -10.14
N ASP A 59 -4.78 9.82 -10.57
CA ASP A 59 -5.13 9.28 -11.89
C ASP A 59 -6.64 9.22 -12.13
N TYR A 60 -7.42 8.86 -11.10
CA TYR A 60 -8.87 8.88 -11.16
C TYR A 60 -9.44 10.29 -11.31
N LEU A 61 -8.96 11.24 -10.50
CA LEU A 61 -9.48 12.61 -10.48
C LEU A 61 -9.11 13.42 -11.72
N GLU A 62 -8.07 13.04 -12.46
CA GLU A 62 -7.82 13.59 -13.80
C GLU A 62 -9.00 13.34 -14.76
N ILE A 63 -9.65 12.18 -14.65
CA ILE A 63 -10.77 11.79 -15.51
C ILE A 63 -12.12 12.18 -14.90
N ARG A 64 -12.22 12.14 -13.57
CA ARG A 64 -13.46 12.37 -12.83
C ARG A 64 -13.33 13.53 -11.83
N PRO A 65 -12.93 14.74 -12.27
CA PRO A 65 -12.74 15.87 -11.35
C PRO A 65 -13.98 16.23 -10.54
N GLN A 66 -15.18 15.98 -11.09
CA GLN A 66 -16.46 16.21 -10.42
C GLN A 66 -16.71 15.29 -9.22
N MET A 67 -15.97 14.19 -9.10
CA MET A 67 -16.10 13.24 -7.98
C MET A 67 -15.21 13.59 -6.78
N ARG A 68 -14.41 14.65 -6.91
CA ARG A 68 -13.41 15.06 -5.92
C ARG A 68 -13.99 15.16 -4.50
N ASP A 69 -15.06 15.94 -4.35
CA ASP A 69 -15.61 16.22 -3.02
C ASP A 69 -16.16 14.94 -2.36
N ARG A 70 -16.87 14.11 -3.12
CA ARG A 70 -17.41 12.83 -2.63
C ARG A 70 -16.30 11.90 -2.18
N LEU A 71 -15.25 11.75 -2.99
CA LEU A 71 -14.11 10.90 -2.70
C LEU A 71 -13.35 11.39 -1.46
N PHE A 72 -13.02 12.69 -1.38
CA PHE A 72 -12.29 13.21 -0.23
C PHE A 72 -13.12 13.26 1.05
N GLN A 73 -14.44 13.36 0.98
CA GLN A 73 -15.29 13.15 2.16
C GLN A 73 -15.12 11.76 2.75
N LEU A 74 -15.06 10.72 1.92
CA LEU A 74 -14.83 9.34 2.37
C LEU A 74 -13.41 9.14 2.93
N ILE A 75 -12.40 9.74 2.29
CA ILE A 75 -11.01 9.70 2.76
C ILE A 75 -10.87 10.41 4.12
N GLN A 76 -11.42 11.61 4.26
CA GLN A 76 -11.36 12.40 5.50
C GLN A 76 -12.18 11.78 6.63
N ALA A 77 -13.25 11.04 6.28
CA ALA A 77 -14.05 10.26 7.22
C ALA A 77 -13.37 8.93 7.63
N ASP A 78 -12.13 8.69 7.19
CA ASP A 78 -11.36 7.48 7.50
C ASP A 78 -12.01 6.19 6.99
N ARG A 79 -12.78 6.29 5.90
CA ARG A 79 -13.43 5.16 5.23
C ARG A 79 -12.65 4.67 4.02
N ILE A 80 -11.91 5.55 3.35
CA ILE A 80 -10.96 5.20 2.28
C ILE A 80 -9.56 5.56 2.76
N HIS A 81 -8.68 4.57 2.79
CA HIS A 81 -7.29 4.71 3.20
C HIS A 81 -6.37 4.76 1.99
N ILE A 82 -5.52 5.77 1.94
CA ILE A 82 -4.49 6.00 0.90
C ILE A 82 -3.14 6.24 1.54
N GLY A 83 -2.06 6.05 0.79
CA GLY A 83 -0.69 6.23 1.29
C GLY A 83 -0.26 5.13 2.28
N PRO A 84 0.94 5.24 2.86
CA PRO A 84 1.80 6.42 2.92
C PRO A 84 2.67 6.67 1.67
N TRP A 85 2.82 5.68 0.78
CA TRP A 85 3.56 5.85 -0.47
C TRP A 85 2.79 6.74 -1.45
N TYR A 86 3.53 7.49 -2.28
CA TYR A 86 2.90 8.13 -3.44
C TYR A 86 2.52 7.09 -4.50
N ILE A 87 3.45 6.19 -4.81
CA ILE A 87 3.27 5.03 -5.70
C ILE A 87 4.01 3.83 -5.13
N LEU A 88 3.48 2.62 -5.30
CA LEU A 88 4.24 1.41 -4.99
C LEU A 88 5.41 1.27 -5.96
N GLN A 89 6.57 0.97 -5.40
CA GLN A 89 7.82 0.80 -6.13
C GLN A 89 8.37 -0.62 -5.98
N ASP A 90 9.19 -1.02 -6.93
CA ASP A 90 10.08 -2.15 -6.73
C ASP A 90 11.42 -1.62 -6.18
N GLU A 91 11.70 -1.95 -4.92
CA GLU A 91 12.80 -1.37 -4.15
C GLU A 91 14.17 -1.58 -4.78
N TYR A 92 14.41 -2.73 -5.42
CA TYR A 92 15.69 -3.04 -6.06
C TYR A 92 15.91 -2.29 -7.38
N LEU A 93 14.84 -1.82 -8.02
CA LEU A 93 14.92 -1.10 -9.30
C LEU A 93 15.02 0.41 -9.09
N THR A 94 14.78 0.89 -7.88
CA THR A 94 14.82 2.31 -7.53
C THR A 94 15.99 2.60 -6.58
N SER A 95 16.44 3.86 -6.57
CA SER A 95 17.48 4.29 -5.61
C SER A 95 16.90 4.47 -4.20
N GLY A 96 17.74 4.40 -3.17
CA GLY A 96 17.34 4.72 -1.80
C GLY A 96 16.73 6.13 -1.67
N GLU A 97 17.29 7.11 -2.38
CA GLU A 97 16.74 8.47 -2.44
C GLU A 97 15.35 8.50 -3.10
N ALA A 98 15.11 7.70 -4.14
CA ALA A 98 13.80 7.59 -4.77
C ALA A 98 12.76 7.03 -3.79
N ASN A 99 13.11 6.03 -2.98
CA ASN A 99 12.22 5.50 -1.94
C ASN A 99 11.87 6.55 -0.88
N VAL A 100 12.85 7.34 -0.43
CA VAL A 100 12.62 8.45 0.51
C VAL A 100 11.70 9.51 -0.10
N ARG A 101 11.96 9.93 -1.34
CA ARG A 101 11.13 10.95 -2.02
C ARG A 101 9.72 10.46 -2.30
N ASN A 102 9.57 9.20 -2.64
CA ASN A 102 8.26 8.57 -2.83
C ASN A 102 7.41 8.64 -1.56
N MET A 103 7.98 8.29 -0.41
CA MET A 103 7.31 8.41 0.89
C MET A 103 6.99 9.88 1.22
N LEU A 104 7.95 10.80 1.02
CA LEU A 104 7.72 12.24 1.24
C LEU A 104 6.57 12.78 0.38
N ALA A 105 6.51 12.39 -0.89
CA ALA A 105 5.45 12.79 -1.81
C ALA A 105 4.08 12.25 -1.37
N GLY A 106 4.01 10.97 -0.99
CA GLY A 106 2.78 10.35 -0.50
C GLY A 106 2.25 11.00 0.77
N LEU A 107 3.13 11.23 1.75
CA LEU A 107 2.76 11.92 3.00
C LEU A 107 2.37 13.39 2.76
N ALA A 108 3.02 14.07 1.81
CA ALA A 108 2.65 15.44 1.42
C ALA A 108 1.26 15.45 0.79
N TYR A 109 0.97 14.53 -0.13
CA TYR A 109 -0.33 14.38 -0.76
C TYR A 109 -1.43 14.10 0.28
N CYS A 110 -1.20 13.16 1.19
CA CYS A 110 -2.14 12.86 2.27
C CYS A 110 -2.43 14.10 3.13
N ARG A 111 -1.40 14.83 3.54
CA ARG A 111 -1.54 16.05 4.35
C ARG A 111 -2.32 17.13 3.63
N GLU A 112 -2.03 17.36 2.35
CA GLU A 112 -2.71 18.38 1.51
C GLU A 112 -4.21 18.12 1.41
N HIS A 113 -4.60 16.83 1.39
CA HIS A 113 -5.99 16.42 1.22
C HIS A 113 -6.69 15.99 2.51
N GLY A 114 -6.05 16.16 3.67
CA GLY A 114 -6.63 15.81 4.97
C GLY A 114 -6.79 14.30 5.18
N ALA A 115 -6.05 13.48 4.44
CA ALA A 115 -6.01 12.03 4.62
C ALA A 115 -5.12 11.64 5.80
N LYS A 116 -5.49 10.55 6.48
CA LYS A 116 -4.70 9.93 7.54
C LYS A 116 -4.11 8.61 7.02
N PRO A 117 -2.89 8.62 6.46
CA PRO A 117 -2.31 7.40 5.93
C PRO A 117 -2.04 6.39 7.07
N PRO A 118 -2.27 5.09 6.84
CA PRO A 118 -1.77 4.07 7.75
C PRO A 118 -0.24 4.15 7.76
N MET A 119 0.34 4.48 8.93
CA MET A 119 1.80 4.61 9.09
C MET A 119 2.42 3.22 9.20
N MET A 120 2.52 2.55 8.06
CA MET A 120 3.00 1.19 7.90
C MET A 120 3.76 1.06 6.58
N GLY A 121 4.87 0.33 6.59
CA GLY A 121 5.58 -0.05 5.38
C GLY A 121 4.76 -1.10 4.63
N TYR A 122 3.95 -0.68 3.66
CA TYR A 122 3.14 -1.59 2.86
C TYR A 122 3.88 -1.98 1.59
N LEU A 123 4.29 -3.25 1.51
CA LEU A 123 5.20 -3.80 0.50
C LEU A 123 4.61 -5.12 -0.07
N PRO A 124 3.45 -5.07 -0.72
CA PRO A 124 2.69 -6.28 -1.04
C PRO A 124 3.30 -7.10 -2.17
N ASP A 125 3.98 -6.45 -3.13
CA ASP A 125 4.39 -7.09 -4.39
C ASP A 125 5.86 -6.86 -4.77
N SER A 126 6.70 -6.42 -3.84
CA SER A 126 8.13 -6.21 -4.08
C SER A 126 8.83 -7.49 -4.51
N PHE A 127 9.65 -7.42 -5.58
CA PHE A 127 10.45 -8.55 -6.09
C PHE A 127 11.74 -8.77 -5.29
N GLY A 128 11.75 -8.38 -4.05
CA GLY A 128 12.79 -8.38 -3.07
C GLY A 128 12.75 -7.10 -2.26
N ASN A 129 13.14 -7.15 -1.00
CA ASN A 129 13.12 -6.00 -0.12
C ASN A 129 14.56 -5.64 0.26
N ILE A 130 14.93 -4.36 0.11
CA ILE A 130 16.28 -3.90 0.42
C ILE A 130 16.54 -3.90 1.92
N SER A 131 17.73 -4.30 2.32
CA SER A 131 18.13 -4.36 3.73
C SER A 131 18.08 -3.01 4.45
N GLN A 132 18.08 -1.91 3.72
CA GLN A 132 18.02 -0.54 4.27
C GLN A 132 16.60 -0.02 4.50
N MET A 133 15.57 -0.74 4.06
CA MET A 133 14.18 -0.28 4.19
C MET A 133 13.76 -0.04 5.65
N PRO A 134 14.11 -0.87 6.65
CA PRO A 134 13.81 -0.55 8.06
C PRO A 134 14.37 0.80 8.52
N GLN A 135 15.59 1.17 8.10
CA GLN A 135 16.16 2.49 8.39
C GLN A 135 15.33 3.61 7.74
N ILE A 136 14.92 3.43 6.48
CA ILE A 136 14.07 4.39 5.77
C ILE A 136 12.74 4.55 6.50
N LEU A 137 12.07 3.45 6.82
CA LEU A 137 10.78 3.46 7.52
C LEU A 137 10.88 4.13 8.89
N ASN A 138 11.90 3.80 9.70
CA ASN A 138 12.14 4.45 10.99
C ASN A 138 12.37 5.96 10.85
N GLY A 139 13.00 6.41 9.76
CA GLY A 139 13.17 7.84 9.45
C GLY A 139 11.85 8.59 9.29
N PHE A 140 10.76 7.88 8.99
CA PHE A 140 9.39 8.41 8.91
C PHE A 140 8.54 8.08 10.16
N GLY A 141 9.12 7.47 11.19
CA GLY A 141 8.39 7.05 12.39
C GLY A 141 7.52 5.82 12.18
N ILE A 142 7.83 5.00 11.17
CA ILE A 142 7.14 3.74 10.87
C ILE A 142 7.95 2.60 11.49
N ASP A 143 7.30 1.80 12.32
CA ASP A 143 7.90 0.70 13.09
C ASP A 143 7.37 -0.69 12.69
N ALA A 144 6.46 -0.75 11.73
CA ALA A 144 5.90 -1.99 11.20
C ALA A 144 5.84 -2.00 9.67
N ALA A 145 5.99 -3.19 9.07
CA ALA A 145 5.85 -3.41 7.64
C ALA A 145 5.03 -4.67 7.35
N VAL A 146 4.27 -4.64 6.27
CA VAL A 146 3.50 -5.79 5.76
C VAL A 146 4.04 -6.16 4.39
N PHE A 147 4.28 -7.44 4.20
CA PHE A 147 4.81 -8.01 2.97
C PHE A 147 3.81 -8.97 2.34
N GLY A 148 3.71 -8.96 1.02
CA GLY A 148 3.07 -10.04 0.29
C GLY A 148 4.08 -11.09 -0.16
N ARG A 149 5.34 -10.66 -0.42
CA ARG A 149 6.45 -11.51 -0.88
C ARG A 149 7.81 -10.80 -0.71
N GLY A 150 8.88 -11.41 -1.22
CA GLY A 150 10.20 -10.76 -1.32
C GLY A 150 11.09 -10.89 -0.08
N LEU A 151 10.68 -11.64 0.94
CA LEU A 151 11.48 -11.88 2.16
C LEU A 151 12.25 -13.18 2.15
N ASN A 152 11.77 -14.21 1.48
CA ASN A 152 12.38 -15.53 1.41
C ASN A 152 12.67 -15.91 -0.03
N SER A 153 13.55 -16.89 -0.22
CA SER A 153 13.73 -17.52 -1.52
C SER A 153 12.40 -18.04 -2.01
N MET A 154 11.99 -17.60 -3.19
CA MET A 154 10.77 -18.07 -3.85
C MET A 154 11.08 -19.30 -4.70
N GLY A 155 10.22 -20.30 -4.65
CA GLY A 155 10.22 -21.40 -5.62
C GLY A 155 9.82 -20.93 -7.01
N ALA A 156 10.09 -21.77 -8.02
CA ALA A 156 9.74 -21.47 -9.42
C ALA A 156 8.23 -21.29 -9.65
N ASP A 157 7.41 -21.75 -8.72
CA ASP A 157 5.94 -21.66 -8.71
C ASP A 157 5.42 -20.52 -7.82
N ASN A 158 6.29 -19.57 -7.45
CA ASN A 158 5.98 -18.47 -6.51
C ASN A 158 5.61 -18.94 -5.08
N THR A 159 5.85 -20.17 -4.71
CA THR A 159 5.66 -20.61 -3.33
C THR A 159 6.85 -20.17 -2.46
N ILE A 160 6.57 -19.83 -1.21
CA ILE A 160 7.61 -19.51 -0.24
C ILE A 160 8.35 -20.81 0.10
N VAL A 161 9.66 -20.84 -0.14
CA VAL A 161 10.51 -21.93 0.29
C VAL A 161 10.74 -21.83 1.79
N GLN A 162 10.04 -22.66 2.55
CA GLN A 162 10.20 -22.72 4.00
C GLN A 162 11.60 -23.19 4.38
N GLN A 163 12.34 -22.36 5.10
CA GLN A 163 13.49 -22.82 5.84
C GLN A 163 13.02 -23.33 7.21
N ASN A 164 13.21 -24.61 7.46
CA ASN A 164 12.93 -25.28 8.75
C ASN A 164 11.47 -25.49 9.18
N GLY A 165 10.50 -25.42 8.28
CA GLY A 165 9.12 -25.87 8.56
C GLY A 165 8.29 -25.01 9.50
N ILE A 166 8.73 -23.81 9.85
CA ILE A 166 8.01 -22.84 10.67
C ILE A 166 7.73 -21.59 9.81
N LEU A 167 6.45 -21.30 9.58
CA LEU A 167 5.99 -20.00 9.08
C LEU A 167 5.75 -19.12 10.30
N ASP A 168 6.75 -18.33 10.68
CA ASP A 168 6.49 -17.18 11.53
C ASP A 168 5.91 -16.08 10.66
N SER A 169 4.68 -15.67 10.93
CA SER A 169 4.02 -14.54 10.23
C SER A 169 4.61 -13.20 10.65
N GLU A 170 5.27 -13.16 11.80
CA GLU A 170 5.93 -11.97 12.32
C GLU A 170 7.44 -12.17 12.40
N ILE A 171 8.19 -11.17 11.93
CA ILE A 171 9.66 -11.16 11.95
C ILE A 171 10.17 -9.83 12.50
N THR A 172 11.39 -9.84 13.06
CA THR A 172 12.16 -8.61 13.28
C THR A 172 13.01 -8.35 12.05
N TRP A 173 12.61 -7.37 11.25
CA TRP A 173 13.38 -6.95 10.09
C TRP A 173 14.39 -5.87 10.50
N ARG A 174 15.68 -6.11 10.20
CA ARG A 174 16.78 -5.28 10.68
C ARG A 174 17.62 -4.76 9.51
N SER A 175 17.92 -3.46 9.56
CA SER A 175 18.89 -2.79 8.69
C SER A 175 20.34 -2.94 9.19
N PRO A 176 21.35 -2.75 8.32
CA PRO A 176 22.77 -2.79 8.70
C PRO A 176 23.17 -1.76 9.76
N ASP A 177 22.47 -0.63 9.86
CA ASP A 177 22.69 0.41 10.89
C ASP A 177 22.09 0.05 12.26
N GLY A 178 21.38 -1.08 12.36
CA GLY A 178 20.70 -1.53 13.57
C GLY A 178 19.24 -1.10 13.69
N SER A 179 18.73 -0.25 12.78
CA SER A 179 17.30 0.09 12.72
C SER A 179 16.44 -1.17 12.53
N GLN A 180 15.28 -1.21 13.17
CA GLN A 180 14.40 -2.37 13.16
C GLN A 180 12.95 -1.96 12.96
N VAL A 181 12.20 -2.81 12.27
CA VAL A 181 10.73 -2.77 12.19
C VAL A 181 10.18 -4.18 12.40
N MET A 182 8.94 -4.26 12.88
CA MET A 182 8.20 -5.51 12.89
C MET A 182 7.71 -5.78 11.47
N GLY A 183 8.09 -6.91 10.91
CA GLY A 183 7.59 -7.39 9.63
C GLY A 183 6.47 -8.40 9.81
N VAL A 184 5.39 -8.29 9.02
CA VAL A 184 4.24 -9.20 9.00
C VAL A 184 4.06 -9.72 7.58
N MET A 185 3.93 -11.06 7.39
CA MET A 185 3.67 -11.73 6.12
C MET A 185 2.22 -12.16 6.01
#